data_4bee764cb54a32f36bcc36f084a20fbb
#
_entry.id   4bee764cb54a32f36bcc36f084a20fbb
#
_cell.length_a   1.000
_cell.length_b   1.000
_cell.length_c   1.000
_cell.angle_alpha   90.00
_cell.angle_beta   90.00
_cell.angle_gamma   90.00
#
_symmetry.space_group_name_H-M   'P 1'
#
loop_
_entity.id
_entity.type
_entity.pdbx_description
1 polymer ?
#
loop_
_entity_poly.entity_id
_entity_poly.type
_entity_poly.pdbx_seq_one_letter_code
_entity_poly.pdbx_strand_id
1 'polypeptide(L)'
;MKFLNLRNWKTISLINLNFTRNLQKTLPVPKHEIETQFEKATFGMGCFWSSDSLYGAQKGVLRTKVGYSGGSLDNPVYRNLGDHTEVIEIHYDPKTIAFEKLLNLFWNNHEYGLTTKIKKQYASIIFYHNDEQKETAEKSREAEQKARSNETIITQIVKASTFYPAEDYHQKYRLQAHKKLASDLGLSPTSSKLLQTSYVATKLNGYLVGVGGSKQFLEEAESLGLTDKQIQYVLKYVKENEGGGLSC
;
A
#
# COMPACT_ATOMS: atom_id res chain seq x y z
N MET A 1 -78.65 12.43 -52.65
CA MET A 1 -77.85 11.89 -53.75
C MET A 1 -76.38 12.25 -53.60
N LYS A 2 -75.52 11.29 -53.67
CA LYS A 2 -74.05 11.26 -53.82
C LYS A 2 -73.21 11.53 -52.57
N PHE A 3 -72.66 10.44 -52.14
CA PHE A 3 -71.51 10.17 -51.37
C PHE A 3 -70.24 10.92 -51.79
N LEU A 4 -69.42 11.28 -50.86
CA LEU A 4 -67.94 11.27 -51.02
C LEU A 4 -67.22 11.01 -49.72
N ASN A 5 -66.63 9.89 -49.76
CA ASN A 5 -65.73 9.31 -48.74
C ASN A 5 -64.33 9.94 -48.87
N LEU A 6 -63.78 10.47 -47.80
CA LEU A 6 -62.34 10.72 -47.78
C LEU A 6 -61.77 10.21 -46.47
N ARG A 7 -61.20 9.07 -46.55
CA ARG A 7 -60.30 8.50 -45.54
C ARG A 7 -58.95 9.22 -45.62
N ASN A 8 -58.61 9.95 -44.62
CA ASN A 8 -57.25 10.43 -44.42
C ASN A 8 -56.52 9.52 -43.41
N TRP A 9 -55.67 8.68 -43.93
CA TRP A 9 -54.69 7.94 -43.15
C TRP A 9 -53.51 8.86 -42.92
N LYS A 10 -53.34 9.35 -41.71
CA LYS A 10 -52.11 9.95 -41.27
C LYS A 10 -51.19 8.80 -40.86
N THR A 11 -50.21 8.52 -41.69
CA THR A 11 -49.07 7.67 -41.39
C THR A 11 -48.23 8.37 -40.31
N ILE A 12 -48.33 7.87 -39.08
CA ILE A 12 -47.41 8.31 -38.01
C ILE A 12 -46.11 7.58 -38.25
N SER A 13 -45.14 8.29 -38.79
CA SER A 13 -43.75 7.84 -38.85
C SER A 13 -43.18 7.79 -37.46
N LEU A 14 -43.00 6.58 -36.94
CA LEU A 14 -42.23 6.34 -35.72
C LEU A 14 -40.76 6.62 -36.02
N ILE A 15 -40.32 7.82 -35.71
CA ILE A 15 -38.89 8.14 -35.67
C ILE A 15 -38.35 7.43 -34.42
N ASN A 16 -37.74 6.27 -34.66
CA ASN A 16 -36.89 5.61 -33.69
C ASN A 16 -35.66 6.48 -33.43
N LEU A 17 -35.75 7.35 -32.41
CA LEU A 17 -34.63 8.01 -31.83
C LEU A 17 -33.87 6.98 -30.98
N ASN A 18 -33.06 6.17 -31.64
CA ASN A 18 -31.99 5.44 -31.02
C ASN A 18 -30.97 6.47 -30.49
N PHE A 19 -31.23 7.00 -29.30
CA PHE A 19 -30.25 7.72 -28.51
C PHE A 19 -29.22 6.70 -28.02
N THR A 20 -28.32 6.29 -28.92
CA THR A 20 -27.06 5.67 -28.50
C THR A 20 -26.30 6.70 -27.70
N ARG A 21 -26.48 6.69 -26.38
CA ARG A 21 -25.53 7.28 -25.46
C ARG A 21 -24.19 6.57 -25.70
N ASN A 22 -23.39 7.11 -26.60
CA ASN A 22 -21.97 6.90 -26.58
C ASN A 22 -21.44 7.50 -25.28
N LEU A 23 -21.53 6.72 -24.18
CA LEU A 23 -20.69 6.96 -23.03
C LEU A 23 -19.27 6.75 -23.53
N GLN A 24 -18.61 7.82 -23.94
CA GLN A 24 -17.16 7.83 -24.03
C GLN A 24 -16.69 7.40 -22.63
N LYS A 25 -16.33 6.12 -22.52
CA LYS A 25 -15.72 5.59 -21.29
C LYS A 25 -14.40 6.36 -21.16
N THR A 26 -14.41 7.39 -20.33
CA THR A 26 -13.17 8.12 -20.03
C THR A 26 -12.16 7.08 -19.55
N LEU A 27 -10.95 7.16 -20.08
CA LEU A 27 -9.89 6.26 -19.64
C LEU A 27 -9.75 6.40 -18.12
N PRO A 28 -9.64 5.28 -17.39
CA PRO A 28 -9.45 5.35 -15.95
C PRO A 28 -8.15 6.10 -15.63
N VAL A 29 -8.20 6.95 -14.61
CA VAL A 29 -7.08 7.76 -14.15
C VAL A 29 -6.50 7.11 -12.90
N PRO A 30 -5.20 6.79 -12.87
CA PRO A 30 -4.57 6.20 -11.69
C PRO A 30 -4.79 7.04 -10.44
N LYS A 31 -5.27 6.42 -9.37
CA LYS A 31 -5.60 7.10 -8.12
C LYS A 31 -4.34 7.32 -7.27
N HIS A 32 -3.66 8.42 -7.49
CA HIS A 32 -2.47 8.79 -6.72
C HIS A 32 -2.80 9.39 -5.36
N GLU A 33 -3.85 10.18 -5.27
CA GLU A 33 -4.20 10.93 -4.06
C GLU A 33 -5.49 10.41 -3.42
N ILE A 34 -5.50 10.41 -2.09
CA ILE A 34 -6.68 10.19 -1.26
C ILE A 34 -6.72 11.33 -0.25
N GLU A 35 -7.80 12.09 -0.29
CA GLU A 35 -8.08 13.12 0.69
C GLU A 35 -8.86 12.51 1.87
N THR A 36 -8.14 12.13 2.91
CA THR A 36 -8.72 11.68 4.17
C THR A 36 -7.77 11.99 5.32
N GLN A 37 -8.32 12.09 6.51
CA GLN A 37 -7.51 12.17 7.73
C GLN A 37 -6.76 10.85 7.91
N PHE A 38 -5.54 10.94 8.36
CA PHE A 38 -4.70 9.77 8.58
C PHE A 38 -3.88 9.91 9.84
N GLU A 39 -3.49 8.78 10.37
CA GLU A 39 -2.46 8.65 11.39
C GLU A 39 -1.20 8.02 10.79
N LYS A 40 -0.10 8.11 11.56
CA LYS A 40 1.19 7.53 11.20
C LYS A 40 1.54 6.36 12.11
N ALA A 41 2.13 5.32 11.51
CA ALA A 41 2.85 4.28 12.23
C ALA A 41 4.24 4.14 11.61
N THR A 42 5.26 3.86 12.42
CA THR A 42 6.63 3.68 11.92
C THR A 42 7.27 2.48 12.59
N PHE A 43 7.79 1.55 11.76
CA PHE A 43 8.36 0.30 12.23
C PHE A 43 9.73 0.03 11.59
N GLY A 44 10.71 -0.38 12.41
CA GLY A 44 11.89 -1.12 11.98
C GLY A 44 11.63 -2.60 12.15
N MET A 45 11.69 -3.38 11.07
CA MET A 45 11.32 -4.79 11.08
C MET A 45 12.09 -5.61 10.02
N GLY A 46 13.38 -5.36 9.94
CA GLY A 46 14.23 -5.97 8.93
C GLY A 46 14.23 -5.20 7.62
N CYS A 47 14.33 -5.93 6.51
CA CYS A 47 14.38 -5.33 5.17
C CYS A 47 13.09 -4.56 4.85
N PHE A 48 13.23 -3.27 4.57
CA PHE A 48 12.09 -2.39 4.34
C PHE A 48 11.36 -2.61 2.99
N TRP A 49 11.93 -3.35 2.04
CA TRP A 49 11.22 -3.73 0.81
C TRP A 49 10.08 -4.71 1.09
N SER A 50 10.31 -5.65 2.02
CA SER A 50 9.28 -6.60 2.46
C SER A 50 8.16 -5.89 3.22
N SER A 51 8.51 -5.01 4.16
CA SER A 51 7.52 -4.26 4.93
C SER A 51 6.72 -3.28 4.06
N ASP A 52 7.33 -2.61 3.07
CA ASP A 52 6.62 -1.74 2.11
C ASP A 52 5.55 -2.52 1.33
N SER A 53 5.85 -3.76 0.94
CA SER A 53 4.88 -4.63 0.27
C SER A 53 3.80 -5.15 1.23
N LEU A 54 4.19 -5.58 2.44
CA LEU A 54 3.29 -6.12 3.45
C LEU A 54 2.17 -5.14 3.81
N TYR A 55 2.55 -3.91 4.15
CA TYR A 55 1.59 -2.88 4.54
C TYR A 55 0.89 -2.25 3.34
N GLY A 56 1.55 -2.18 2.19
CA GLY A 56 1.01 -1.51 1.01
C GLY A 56 -0.37 -2.02 0.57
N ALA A 57 -0.60 -3.33 0.56
CA ALA A 57 -1.88 -3.91 0.16
C ALA A 57 -2.95 -3.91 1.25
N GLN A 58 -2.64 -3.55 2.50
CA GLN A 58 -3.65 -3.59 3.57
C GLN A 58 -4.79 -2.59 3.33
N LYS A 59 -6.05 -3.03 3.55
CA LYS A 59 -7.20 -2.12 3.54
C LYS A 59 -7.02 -1.08 4.65
N GLY A 60 -7.26 0.18 4.34
CA GLY A 60 -7.07 1.30 5.27
C GLY A 60 -5.65 1.90 5.25
N VAL A 61 -4.66 1.25 4.66
CA VAL A 61 -3.36 1.87 4.40
C VAL A 61 -3.45 2.74 3.15
N LEU A 62 -3.06 4.00 3.31
CA LEU A 62 -3.17 5.05 2.30
C LEU A 62 -1.86 5.28 1.56
N ARG A 63 -0.75 5.27 2.30
CA ARG A 63 0.60 5.50 1.79
C ARG A 63 1.61 4.76 2.63
N THR A 64 2.66 4.33 1.99
CA THR A 64 3.86 3.82 2.66
C THR A 64 5.08 4.51 2.07
N LYS A 65 6.11 4.67 2.85
CA LYS A 65 7.43 5.10 2.39
C LYS A 65 8.51 4.48 3.25
N VAL A 66 9.58 4.07 2.61
CA VAL A 66 10.72 3.48 3.27
C VAL A 66 11.79 4.54 3.55
N GLY A 67 12.54 4.34 4.62
CA GLY A 67 13.53 5.31 5.04
C GLY A 67 14.38 4.82 6.19
N TYR A 68 15.01 5.77 6.85
CA TYR A 68 15.95 5.54 7.94
C TYR A 68 15.56 6.38 9.15
N SER A 69 15.64 5.79 10.35
CA SER A 69 15.31 6.50 11.61
C SER A 69 16.00 5.88 12.82
N GLY A 70 15.99 6.59 13.93
CA GLY A 70 16.48 6.11 15.23
C GLY A 70 17.98 6.22 15.44
N GLY A 71 18.71 6.78 14.50
CA GLY A 71 20.14 7.08 14.61
C GLY A 71 20.42 8.55 14.84
N SER A 72 21.70 8.88 14.92
CA SER A 72 22.22 10.22 15.19
C SER A 72 22.84 10.90 13.96
N LEU A 73 23.13 10.13 12.91
CA LEU A 73 23.74 10.67 11.69
C LEU A 73 22.72 11.51 10.90
N ASP A 74 23.09 12.75 10.56
CA ASP A 74 22.27 13.59 9.70
C ASP A 74 22.35 13.14 8.23
N ASN A 75 21.21 13.15 7.53
CA ASN A 75 21.07 12.81 6.12
C ASN A 75 21.70 11.45 5.77
N PRO A 76 21.31 10.36 6.45
CA PRO A 76 21.82 9.03 6.14
C PRO A 76 21.44 8.62 4.71
N VAL A 77 22.28 7.80 4.11
CA VAL A 77 22.04 7.13 2.84
C VAL A 77 22.29 5.64 2.99
N TYR A 78 21.77 4.80 2.10
CA TYR A 78 21.87 3.35 2.21
C TYR A 78 23.32 2.85 2.41
N ARG A 79 24.27 3.48 1.74
CA ARG A 79 25.70 3.12 1.85
C ARG A 79 26.39 3.69 3.10
N ASN A 80 25.75 4.62 3.80
CA ASN A 80 26.25 5.22 5.03
C ASN A 80 25.07 5.54 5.95
N LEU A 81 24.57 4.51 6.61
CA LEU A 81 23.43 4.60 7.53
C LEU A 81 23.83 5.10 8.94
N GLY A 82 25.11 5.08 9.27
CA GLY A 82 25.55 5.28 10.64
C GLY A 82 24.88 4.28 11.58
N ASP A 83 24.19 4.80 12.58
CA ASP A 83 23.44 4.03 13.59
C ASP A 83 21.92 3.98 13.35
N HIS A 84 21.46 4.37 12.16
CA HIS A 84 20.05 4.27 11.77
C HIS A 84 19.61 2.83 11.46
N THR A 85 18.29 2.63 11.57
CA THR A 85 17.59 1.41 11.16
C THR A 85 16.77 1.68 9.92
N GLU A 86 16.66 0.68 9.03
CA GLU A 86 15.68 0.67 7.95
C GLU A 86 14.26 0.65 8.53
N VAL A 87 13.43 1.58 8.12
CA VAL A 87 12.06 1.73 8.63
C VAL A 87 11.04 1.90 7.52
N ILE A 88 9.82 1.48 7.83
CA ILE A 88 8.61 1.79 7.05
C ILE A 88 7.79 2.83 7.80
N GLU A 89 7.45 3.95 7.16
CA GLU A 89 6.42 4.88 7.63
C GLU A 89 5.13 4.61 6.87
N ILE A 90 4.05 4.41 7.60
CA ILE A 90 2.73 4.03 7.13
C ILE A 90 1.77 5.16 7.47
N HIS A 91 1.04 5.67 6.47
CA HIS A 91 -0.10 6.55 6.68
C HIS A 91 -1.36 5.70 6.54
N TYR A 92 -2.19 5.65 7.56
CA TYR A 92 -3.38 4.81 7.59
C TYR A 92 -4.63 5.57 8.07
N ASP A 93 -5.78 5.15 7.59
CA ASP A 93 -7.08 5.63 8.06
C ASP A 93 -7.48 4.85 9.33
N PRO A 94 -7.46 5.49 10.52
CA PRO A 94 -7.76 4.81 11.78
C PRO A 94 -9.21 4.32 11.88
N LYS A 95 -10.12 4.83 11.04
CA LYS A 95 -11.51 4.35 10.96
C LYS A 95 -11.63 3.03 10.21
N THR A 96 -10.65 2.71 9.35
CA THR A 96 -10.63 1.50 8.51
C THR A 96 -9.70 0.43 9.05
N ILE A 97 -8.55 0.79 9.60
CA ILE A 97 -7.58 -0.13 10.18
C ILE A 97 -7.03 0.43 11.48
N ALA A 98 -7.14 -0.32 12.56
CA ALA A 98 -6.62 0.06 13.87
C ALA A 98 -5.10 -0.16 13.96
N PHE A 99 -4.43 0.60 14.83
CA PHE A 99 -2.99 0.47 15.08
C PHE A 99 -2.60 -0.93 15.56
N GLU A 100 -3.45 -1.58 16.38
CA GLU A 100 -3.28 -2.96 16.82
C GLU A 100 -3.19 -3.95 15.66
N LYS A 101 -3.94 -3.71 14.58
CA LYS A 101 -3.86 -4.56 13.39
C LYS A 101 -2.50 -4.40 12.70
N LEU A 102 -1.96 -3.19 12.66
CA LEU A 102 -0.62 -2.94 12.13
C LEU A 102 0.45 -3.61 13.01
N LEU A 103 0.30 -3.57 14.34
CA LEU A 103 1.17 -4.30 15.27
C LEU A 103 1.10 -5.82 15.09
N ASN A 104 -0.10 -6.38 14.85
CA ASN A 104 -0.23 -7.81 14.58
C ASN A 104 0.53 -8.22 13.31
N LEU A 105 0.53 -7.37 12.28
CA LEU A 105 1.34 -7.60 11.08
C LEU A 105 2.84 -7.50 11.38
N PHE A 106 3.23 -6.54 12.21
CA PHE A 106 4.61 -6.39 12.69
C PHE A 106 5.10 -7.66 13.37
N TRP A 107 4.39 -8.17 14.39
CA TRP A 107 4.79 -9.35 15.16
C TRP A 107 4.85 -10.64 14.33
N ASN A 108 4.01 -10.77 13.30
CA ASN A 108 3.88 -12.00 12.53
C ASN A 108 4.80 -12.05 11.29
N ASN A 109 5.52 -10.98 10.96
CA ASN A 109 6.23 -10.90 9.68
C ASN A 109 7.70 -10.48 9.77
N HIS A 110 8.34 -10.56 10.93
CA HIS A 110 9.78 -10.34 11.05
C HIS A 110 10.38 -11.08 12.24
N GLU A 111 11.69 -11.06 12.31
CA GLU A 111 12.48 -11.59 13.40
C GLU A 111 12.64 -10.51 14.49
N TYR A 112 12.16 -10.74 15.70
CA TYR A 112 12.11 -9.73 16.77
C TYR A 112 12.68 -10.16 18.12
N GLY A 113 13.11 -11.37 18.17
CA GLY A 113 13.73 -11.84 19.41
C GLY A 113 14.85 -12.76 19.06
N LEU A 114 15.71 -13.09 19.60
CA LEU A 114 16.26 -14.21 19.29
C LEU A 114 17.63 -14.45 19.33
N THR A 115 17.92 -15.57 19.12
CA THR A 115 19.14 -16.36 19.00
C THR A 115 20.17 -15.81 18.00
N THR A 116 19.80 -14.99 17.05
CA THR A 116 20.71 -14.42 16.04
C THR A 116 20.99 -12.95 16.29
N LYS A 117 22.28 -12.58 16.13
CA LYS A 117 22.71 -11.18 16.22
C LYS A 117 22.21 -10.40 15.01
N ILE A 118 21.10 -9.64 15.18
CA ILE A 118 20.54 -8.77 14.16
C ILE A 118 21.43 -7.53 14.02
N LYS A 119 21.77 -7.16 12.78
CA LYS A 119 22.45 -5.90 12.50
C LYS A 119 21.56 -4.72 12.90
N LYS A 120 22.14 -3.62 13.40
CA LYS A 120 21.40 -2.40 13.75
C LYS A 120 20.51 -1.89 12.61
N GLN A 121 20.96 -1.99 11.38
CA GLN A 121 20.21 -1.68 10.16
C GLN A 121 18.86 -2.37 10.12
N TYR A 122 18.73 -3.60 10.62
CA TYR A 122 17.54 -4.43 10.57
C TYR A 122 16.88 -4.63 11.94
N ALA A 123 17.13 -3.71 12.87
CA ALA A 123 16.62 -3.82 14.23
C ALA A 123 15.08 -3.84 14.28
N SER A 124 14.55 -4.57 15.27
CA SER A 124 13.13 -4.60 15.58
C SER A 124 12.78 -3.41 16.48
N ILE A 125 12.05 -2.43 15.95
CA ILE A 125 11.74 -1.18 16.65
C ILE A 125 10.33 -0.71 16.28
N ILE A 126 9.55 -0.34 17.29
CA ILE A 126 8.27 0.38 17.14
C ILE A 126 8.51 1.84 17.52
N PHE A 127 8.30 2.74 16.58
CA PHE A 127 8.40 4.19 16.79
C PHE A 127 7.00 4.76 17.03
N TYR A 128 6.65 5.10 18.27
CA TYR A 128 5.34 5.65 18.58
C TYR A 128 5.25 7.16 18.30
N HIS A 129 4.12 7.60 17.76
CA HIS A 129 3.86 9.01 17.42
C HIS A 129 3.04 9.74 18.48
N ASN A 130 2.34 9.01 19.37
CA ASN A 130 1.56 9.54 20.47
C ASN A 130 1.53 8.54 21.64
N ASP A 131 0.98 8.96 22.78
CA ASP A 131 0.95 8.14 24.01
C ASP A 131 0.03 6.91 23.87
N GLU A 132 -1.06 7.01 23.12
CA GLU A 132 -1.96 5.88 22.85
C GLU A 132 -1.24 4.76 22.09
N GLN A 133 -0.48 5.12 21.05
CA GLN A 133 0.37 4.15 20.34
C GLN A 133 1.44 3.54 21.25
N LYS A 134 2.03 4.33 22.14
CA LYS A 134 3.01 3.84 23.10
C LYS A 134 2.40 2.75 23.99
N GLU A 135 1.28 3.06 24.67
CA GLU A 135 0.61 2.13 25.56
C GLU A 135 0.17 0.86 24.81
N THR A 136 -0.37 1.01 23.61
CA THR A 136 -0.81 -0.12 22.77
C THR A 136 0.38 -0.99 22.37
N ALA A 137 1.50 -0.39 21.98
CA ALA A 137 2.72 -1.12 21.63
C ALA A 137 3.31 -1.86 22.83
N GLU A 138 3.35 -1.24 24.02
CA GLU A 138 3.83 -1.87 25.26
C GLU A 138 2.98 -3.07 25.66
N LYS A 139 1.64 -2.93 25.66
CA LYS A 139 0.70 -4.04 25.91
C LYS A 139 0.86 -5.17 24.90
N SER A 140 1.02 -4.82 23.62
CA SER A 140 1.23 -5.78 22.55
C SER A 140 2.54 -6.58 22.74
N ARG A 141 3.66 -5.90 23.07
CA ARG A 141 4.93 -6.57 23.36
C ARG A 141 4.85 -7.50 24.57
N GLU A 142 4.15 -7.08 25.63
CA GLU A 142 3.94 -7.93 26.81
C GLU A 142 3.13 -9.19 26.45
N ALA A 143 2.09 -9.06 25.62
CA ALA A 143 1.29 -10.18 25.16
C ALA A 143 2.12 -11.16 24.32
N GLU A 144 2.94 -10.64 23.38
CA GLU A 144 3.84 -11.47 22.58
C GLU A 144 4.90 -12.16 23.44
N GLN A 145 5.49 -11.46 24.43
CA GLN A 145 6.46 -12.08 25.35
C GLN A 145 5.83 -13.23 26.14
N LYS A 146 4.58 -13.09 26.60
CA LYS A 146 3.86 -14.16 27.30
C LYS A 146 3.57 -15.35 26.38
N ALA A 147 3.18 -15.08 25.13
CA ALA A 147 2.90 -16.14 24.16
C ALA A 147 4.16 -16.91 23.74
N ARG A 148 5.34 -16.28 23.85
CA ARG A 148 6.64 -16.83 23.44
C ARG A 148 7.59 -16.95 24.64
N SER A 149 7.20 -17.75 25.60
CA SER A 149 7.92 -17.89 26.88
C SER A 149 9.38 -18.38 26.75
N ASN A 150 9.73 -19.02 25.65
CA ASN A 150 11.08 -19.57 25.38
C ASN A 150 11.98 -18.60 24.61
N GLU A 151 11.50 -17.42 24.28
CA GLU A 151 12.20 -16.43 23.48
C GLU A 151 12.24 -15.09 24.21
N THR A 152 13.32 -14.35 24.06
CA THR A 152 13.39 -12.98 24.59
C THR A 152 13.10 -12.00 23.45
N ILE A 153 12.02 -11.25 23.59
CA ILE A 153 11.69 -10.19 22.63
C ILE A 153 12.57 -8.99 22.88
N ILE A 154 13.38 -8.61 21.88
CA ILE A 154 14.32 -7.48 21.95
C ILE A 154 13.77 -6.21 21.27
N THR A 155 12.53 -6.24 20.80
CA THR A 155 11.87 -5.09 20.15
C THR A 155 11.91 -3.86 21.05
N GLN A 156 12.46 -2.78 20.53
CA GLN A 156 12.47 -1.49 21.20
C GLN A 156 11.17 -0.74 20.92
N ILE A 157 10.65 -0.02 21.91
CA ILE A 157 9.51 0.90 21.75
C ILE A 157 10.03 2.28 22.11
N VAL A 158 10.16 3.15 21.13
CA VAL A 158 10.79 4.47 21.29
C VAL A 158 9.93 5.56 20.65
N LYS A 159 10.08 6.79 21.11
CA LYS A 159 9.40 7.93 20.49
C LYS A 159 9.90 8.12 19.06
N ALA A 160 8.98 8.41 18.13
CA ALA A 160 9.32 8.73 16.75
C ALA A 160 10.29 9.92 16.69
N SER A 161 11.37 9.75 15.94
CA SER A 161 12.39 10.76 15.67
C SER A 161 12.34 11.17 14.18
N THR A 162 13.35 11.90 13.71
CA THR A 162 13.44 12.28 12.31
C THR A 162 13.40 11.06 11.41
N PHE A 163 12.50 11.09 10.43
CA PHE A 163 12.43 10.12 9.36
C PHE A 163 13.16 10.68 8.14
N TYR A 164 14.19 10.00 7.69
CA TYR A 164 14.92 10.32 6.47
C TYR A 164 14.46 9.37 5.35
N PRO A 165 13.77 9.89 4.30
CA PRO A 165 13.35 9.04 3.19
C PRO A 165 14.55 8.35 2.54
N ALA A 166 14.42 7.07 2.27
CA ALA A 166 15.40 6.34 1.47
C ALA A 166 15.35 6.81 0.01
N GLU A 167 16.42 6.54 -0.71
CA GLU A 167 16.59 6.92 -2.11
C GLU A 167 15.47 6.34 -2.99
N ASP A 168 15.14 7.01 -4.07
CA ASP A 168 13.98 6.71 -4.92
C ASP A 168 13.94 5.27 -5.43
N TYR A 169 15.09 4.65 -5.70
CA TYR A 169 15.16 3.26 -6.14
C TYR A 169 14.75 2.24 -5.08
N HIS A 170 14.68 2.64 -3.81
CA HIS A 170 14.14 1.81 -2.74
C HIS A 170 12.63 1.92 -2.59
N GLN A 171 12.03 3.06 -2.96
CA GLN A 171 10.61 3.31 -2.81
C GLN A 171 9.81 2.42 -3.77
N LYS A 172 8.82 1.68 -3.26
CA LYS A 172 8.00 0.81 -4.11
C LYS A 172 8.84 -0.14 -4.99
N TYR A 173 9.87 -0.72 -4.38
CA TYR A 173 10.87 -1.53 -5.07
C TYR A 173 10.26 -2.64 -5.95
N ARG A 174 9.24 -3.33 -5.45
CA ARG A 174 8.56 -4.39 -6.21
C ARG A 174 7.82 -3.85 -7.42
N LEU A 175 7.09 -2.74 -7.27
CA LEU A 175 6.39 -2.10 -8.38
C LEU A 175 7.39 -1.58 -9.43
N GLN A 176 8.52 -1.01 -9.03
CA GLN A 176 9.53 -0.51 -9.96
C GLN A 176 10.17 -1.62 -10.82
N ALA A 177 10.16 -2.89 -10.37
CA ALA A 177 10.58 -4.01 -11.18
C ALA A 177 9.65 -4.23 -12.41
N HIS A 178 8.39 -3.79 -12.33
CA HIS A 178 7.40 -3.82 -13.41
C HIS A 178 7.42 -2.53 -14.23
N LYS A 179 8.55 -2.25 -14.90
CA LYS A 179 8.87 -0.96 -15.54
C LYS A 179 7.75 -0.38 -16.41
N LYS A 180 7.11 -1.23 -17.24
CA LYS A 180 6.01 -0.75 -18.11
C LYS A 180 4.80 -0.33 -17.28
N LEU A 181 4.38 -1.12 -16.32
CA LEU A 181 3.26 -0.78 -15.44
C LEU A 181 3.55 0.52 -14.68
N ALA A 182 4.73 0.63 -14.08
CA ALA A 182 5.13 1.84 -13.37
C ALA A 182 5.11 3.07 -14.27
N SER A 183 5.66 2.97 -15.49
CA SER A 183 5.64 4.05 -16.48
C SER A 183 4.22 4.44 -16.88
N ASP A 184 3.35 3.47 -17.16
CA ASP A 184 1.94 3.71 -17.54
C ASP A 184 1.13 4.39 -16.41
N LEU A 185 1.57 4.26 -15.17
CA LEU A 185 1.03 4.94 -14.00
C LEU A 185 1.69 6.30 -13.73
N GLY A 186 2.57 6.77 -14.59
CA GLY A 186 3.32 8.03 -14.39
C GLY A 186 4.40 7.95 -13.30
N LEU A 187 4.74 6.74 -12.87
CA LEU A 187 5.80 6.50 -11.88
C LEU A 187 7.11 6.25 -12.61
N SER A 188 8.04 7.16 -12.50
CA SER A 188 9.40 6.99 -13.00
C SER A 188 10.38 6.91 -11.84
N PRO A 189 11.60 6.37 -12.04
CA PRO A 189 12.64 6.42 -11.02
C PRO A 189 13.01 7.83 -10.54
N THR A 190 12.62 8.86 -11.31
CA THR A 190 12.82 10.27 -10.98
C THR A 190 11.58 10.94 -10.37
N SER A 191 10.48 10.20 -10.19
CA SER A 191 9.24 10.71 -9.59
C SER A 191 9.24 10.56 -8.05
N SER A 192 10.31 11.05 -7.41
CA SER A 192 10.58 10.91 -5.97
C SER A 192 9.34 11.11 -5.09
N LYS A 193 8.67 12.25 -5.27
CA LYS A 193 7.47 12.57 -4.48
C LYS A 193 6.36 11.54 -4.71
N LEU A 194 6.09 11.18 -5.97
CA LEU A 194 4.98 10.30 -6.32
C LEU A 194 5.19 8.86 -5.84
N LEU A 195 6.44 8.36 -5.90
CA LEU A 195 6.79 7.05 -5.35
C LEU A 195 6.52 6.95 -3.83
N GLN A 196 6.62 8.07 -3.11
CA GLN A 196 6.39 8.12 -1.66
C GLN A 196 4.93 8.42 -1.28
N THR A 197 4.13 9.04 -2.17
CA THR A 197 2.79 9.55 -1.81
C THR A 197 1.64 8.89 -2.55
N SER A 198 1.90 8.16 -3.63
CA SER A 198 0.87 7.57 -4.46
C SER A 198 0.14 6.41 -3.80
N TYR A 199 -1.19 6.52 -3.69
CA TYR A 199 -2.04 5.45 -3.20
C TYR A 199 -1.99 4.20 -4.09
N VAL A 200 -2.19 4.37 -5.40
CA VAL A 200 -2.16 3.24 -6.33
C VAL A 200 -0.79 2.54 -6.33
N ALA A 201 0.32 3.31 -6.24
CA ALA A 201 1.65 2.71 -6.14
C ALA A 201 1.84 1.91 -4.84
N THR A 202 1.34 2.44 -3.73
CA THR A 202 1.36 1.75 -2.43
C THR A 202 0.63 0.41 -2.52
N LYS A 203 -0.58 0.38 -3.05
CA LYS A 203 -1.38 -0.83 -3.22
C LYS A 203 -0.72 -1.86 -4.13
N LEU A 204 -0.30 -1.43 -5.31
CA LEU A 204 0.30 -2.32 -6.31
C LEU A 204 1.63 -2.92 -5.84
N ASN A 205 2.42 -2.18 -5.05
CA ASN A 205 3.67 -2.70 -4.50
C ASN A 205 3.46 -3.94 -3.61
N GLY A 206 2.31 -4.05 -2.94
CA GLY A 206 1.93 -5.23 -2.17
C GLY A 206 1.24 -6.30 -3.01
N TYR A 207 0.29 -5.92 -3.86
CA TYR A 207 -0.43 -6.88 -4.70
C TYR A 207 0.47 -7.67 -5.64
N LEU A 208 1.48 -7.03 -6.25
CA LEU A 208 2.40 -7.68 -7.19
C LEU A 208 3.22 -8.83 -6.58
N VAL A 209 3.29 -8.89 -5.25
CA VAL A 209 3.92 -10.00 -4.50
C VAL A 209 2.91 -10.85 -3.72
N GLY A 210 1.62 -10.78 -4.11
CA GLY A 210 0.56 -11.65 -3.60
C GLY A 210 -0.08 -11.21 -2.28
N VAL A 211 0.38 -10.12 -1.66
CA VAL A 211 -0.24 -9.62 -0.42
C VAL A 211 -1.67 -9.17 -0.70
N GLY A 212 -2.61 -9.53 0.18
CA GLY A 212 -4.04 -9.22 0.03
C GLY A 212 -4.80 -10.21 -0.85
N GLY A 213 -4.13 -10.93 -1.74
CA GLY A 213 -4.69 -11.96 -2.59
C GLY A 213 -5.60 -11.48 -3.70
N SER A 214 -5.96 -12.41 -4.56
CA SER A 214 -6.71 -12.15 -5.81
C SER A 214 -8.10 -11.54 -5.56
N LYS A 215 -8.78 -12.01 -4.51
CA LYS A 215 -10.13 -11.52 -4.19
C LYS A 215 -10.10 -10.05 -3.80
N GLN A 216 -9.24 -9.67 -2.85
CA GLN A 216 -9.13 -8.29 -2.40
C GLN A 216 -8.68 -7.37 -3.54
N PHE A 217 -7.71 -7.80 -4.35
CA PHE A 217 -7.27 -7.01 -5.50
C PHE A 217 -8.43 -6.71 -6.46
N LEU A 218 -9.24 -7.70 -6.82
CA LEU A 218 -10.38 -7.51 -7.73
C LEU A 218 -11.45 -6.57 -7.15
N GLU A 219 -11.69 -6.61 -5.84
CA GLU A 219 -12.60 -5.68 -5.16
C GLU A 219 -12.13 -4.22 -5.23
N GLU A 220 -10.80 -3.99 -5.22
CA GLU A 220 -10.20 -2.65 -5.19
C GLU A 220 -9.79 -2.12 -6.58
N ALA A 221 -9.59 -2.98 -7.57
CA ALA A 221 -8.93 -2.66 -8.83
C ALA A 221 -9.55 -1.48 -9.61
N GLU A 222 -10.89 -1.42 -9.67
CA GLU A 222 -11.59 -0.30 -10.31
C GLU A 222 -11.35 1.02 -9.57
N SER A 223 -11.37 0.98 -8.25
CA SER A 223 -11.17 2.16 -7.40
C SER A 223 -9.74 2.69 -7.44
N LEU A 224 -8.77 1.87 -7.86
CA LEU A 224 -7.37 2.26 -8.08
C LEU A 224 -7.17 3.02 -9.40
N GLY A 225 -8.18 3.10 -10.26
CA GLY A 225 -8.11 3.78 -11.56
C GLY A 225 -7.25 3.03 -12.57
N LEU A 226 -7.29 1.70 -12.55
CA LEU A 226 -6.54 0.85 -13.47
C LEU A 226 -7.36 0.55 -14.73
N THR A 227 -6.68 0.45 -15.87
CA THR A 227 -7.27 -0.08 -17.11
C THR A 227 -7.46 -1.60 -17.03
N ASP A 228 -8.37 -2.16 -17.83
CA ASP A 228 -8.60 -3.61 -17.89
C ASP A 228 -7.29 -4.39 -18.15
N LYS A 229 -6.40 -3.86 -19.01
CA LYS A 229 -5.08 -4.46 -19.29
C LYS A 229 -4.18 -4.47 -18.06
N GLN A 230 -4.16 -3.39 -17.30
CA GLN A 230 -3.39 -3.29 -16.06
C GLN A 230 -3.96 -4.23 -14.99
N ILE A 231 -5.29 -4.33 -14.86
CA ILE A 231 -5.95 -5.27 -13.96
C ILE A 231 -5.54 -6.71 -14.28
N GLN A 232 -5.65 -7.13 -15.53
CA GLN A 232 -5.26 -8.49 -15.95
C GLN A 232 -3.78 -8.76 -15.70
N TYR A 233 -2.92 -7.77 -15.99
CA TYR A 233 -1.49 -7.88 -15.74
C TYR A 233 -1.19 -8.09 -14.26
N VAL A 234 -1.72 -7.23 -13.37
CA VAL A 234 -1.49 -7.32 -11.92
C VAL A 234 -2.09 -8.61 -11.37
N LEU A 235 -3.32 -8.97 -11.77
CA LEU A 235 -4.00 -10.18 -11.31
C LEU A 235 -3.18 -11.46 -11.60
N LYS A 236 -2.48 -11.49 -12.73
CA LYS A 236 -1.57 -12.61 -13.05
C LYS A 236 -0.52 -12.77 -11.93
N TYR A 237 0.19 -11.69 -11.58
CA TYR A 237 1.23 -11.73 -10.55
C TYR A 237 0.67 -11.98 -9.16
N VAL A 238 -0.50 -11.42 -8.83
CA VAL A 238 -1.18 -11.71 -7.56
C VAL A 238 -1.40 -13.21 -7.42
N LYS A 239 -1.97 -13.86 -8.45
CA LYS A 239 -2.25 -15.31 -8.44
C LYS A 239 -0.98 -16.18 -8.37
N GLU A 240 0.08 -15.76 -9.04
CA GLU A 240 1.37 -16.47 -9.03
C GLU A 240 2.07 -16.40 -7.67
N ASN A 241 1.85 -15.31 -6.91
CA ASN A 241 2.53 -15.05 -5.65
C ASN A 241 1.64 -15.19 -4.40
N GLU A 242 0.32 -15.36 -4.56
CA GLU A 242 -0.63 -15.50 -3.46
C GLU A 242 -0.28 -16.72 -2.59
N GLY A 243 -0.17 -16.51 -1.28
CA GLY A 243 0.25 -17.54 -0.32
C GLY A 243 1.75 -17.77 -0.24
N GLY A 244 2.55 -17.11 -1.07
CA GLY A 244 4.01 -17.07 -0.95
C GLY A 244 4.46 -16.18 0.21
N GLY A 245 5.61 -16.49 0.80
CA GLY A 245 6.25 -15.62 1.79
C GLY A 245 6.85 -14.37 1.15
N LEU A 246 6.97 -13.29 1.94
CA LEU A 246 7.73 -12.11 1.53
C LEU A 246 9.22 -12.37 1.73
N SER A 247 9.98 -12.32 0.65
CA SER A 247 11.45 -12.39 0.67
C SER A 247 12.06 -11.02 0.35
N CYS A 248 13.26 -10.77 0.86
CA CYS A 248 14.10 -9.64 0.43
C CYS A 248 14.87 -9.99 -0.84
#